data_5e06e06d75ec65db26fd706179c312ba
#
_entry.id   5e06e06d75ec65db26fd706179c312ba
#
_cell.length_a   1.000
_cell.length_b   1.000
_cell.length_c   1.000
_cell.angle_alpha   90.00
_cell.angle_beta   90.00
_cell.angle_gamma   90.00
#
_symmetry.space_group_name_H-M   'P 1'
#
loop_
_entity.id
_entity.type
_entity.pdbx_description
1 polymer ?
#
loop_
_entity_poly.entity_id
_entity_poly.type
_entity_poly.pdbx_seq_one_letter_code
_entity_poly.pdbx_strand_id
1 'polypeptide(L)'
;MFRVFSFTDKFPVLGRVLKKEKYVLLTVLGVAVFYVFLTALIMFNAEPHVNPETGETTFGSFFDALYWATITLTTVGYGDLTPVTKIGRLVSMLSSLFGMAVIALPSGVITASYLVELRNVKEQKEDDDENQDS
;
A
#
# COMPACT_ATOMS: atom_id res chain seq x y z
N MET A 1 -6.33 -6.97 34.72
CA MET A 1 -5.00 -6.35 34.84
C MET A 1 -3.93 -7.05 33.99
N PHE A 2 -3.83 -8.36 33.97
CA PHE A 2 -2.83 -9.12 33.17
C PHE A 2 -2.99 -8.96 31.64
N ARG A 3 -4.17 -8.67 31.12
CA ARG A 3 -4.41 -8.45 29.68
C ARG A 3 -3.88 -7.13 29.13
N VAL A 4 -3.73 -6.12 29.95
CA VAL A 4 -3.21 -4.80 29.55
C VAL A 4 -1.69 -4.85 29.38
N PHE A 5 -1.00 -5.60 30.23
CA PHE A 5 0.45 -5.81 30.12
C PHE A 5 0.84 -6.57 28.86
N SER A 6 0.04 -7.55 28.42
CA SER A 6 0.27 -8.30 27.18
C SER A 6 0.11 -7.42 25.92
N PHE A 7 -0.63 -6.31 26.01
CA PHE A 7 -0.78 -5.37 24.90
C PHE A 7 0.45 -4.47 24.73
N THR A 8 1.07 -4.10 25.85
CA THR A 8 2.25 -3.22 25.87
C THR A 8 3.50 -3.91 25.29
N ASP A 9 3.62 -5.22 25.43
CA ASP A 9 4.77 -6.00 24.90
C ASP A 9 4.72 -6.19 23.38
N LYS A 10 3.57 -5.98 22.73
CA LYS A 10 3.41 -6.17 21.28
C LYS A 10 3.83 -4.96 20.46
N PHE A 11 3.77 -3.76 21.03
CA PHE A 11 4.22 -2.54 20.35
C PHE A 11 5.72 -2.52 20.02
N PRO A 12 6.64 -2.92 20.93
CA PRO A 12 8.05 -2.96 20.60
C PRO A 12 8.39 -4.01 19.53
N VAL A 13 7.61 -5.09 19.43
CA VAL A 13 7.77 -6.11 18.38
C VAL A 13 7.47 -5.49 17.00
N LEU A 14 6.36 -4.77 16.86
CA LEU A 14 6.01 -4.09 15.61
C LEU A 14 7.09 -3.08 15.19
N GLY A 15 7.61 -2.29 16.14
CA GLY A 15 8.70 -1.35 15.89
C GLY A 15 9.99 -2.04 15.41
N ARG A 16 10.32 -3.21 15.96
CA ARG A 16 11.46 -4.01 15.51
C ARG A 16 11.26 -4.57 14.10
N VAL A 17 10.07 -5.07 13.79
CA VAL A 17 9.73 -5.56 12.44
C VAL A 17 9.84 -4.44 11.41
N LEU A 18 9.28 -3.26 11.69
CA LEU A 18 9.37 -2.11 10.78
C LEU A 18 10.80 -1.66 10.54
N LYS A 19 11.65 -1.67 11.60
CA LYS A 19 13.09 -1.37 11.46
C LYS A 19 13.84 -2.44 10.68
N LYS A 20 13.50 -3.70 10.86
CA LYS A 20 14.11 -4.84 10.17
C LYS A 20 13.79 -4.81 8.68
N GLU A 21 12.52 -4.57 8.34
CA GLU A 21 12.00 -4.61 6.97
C GLU A 21 12.02 -3.22 6.27
N LYS A 22 12.66 -2.22 6.87
CA LYS A 22 12.66 -0.83 6.36
C LYS A 22 13.09 -0.71 4.89
N TYR A 23 14.07 -1.50 4.45
CA TYR A 23 14.55 -1.46 3.06
C TYR A 23 13.50 -2.03 2.09
N VAL A 24 12.83 -3.12 2.47
CA VAL A 24 11.74 -3.71 1.70
C VAL A 24 10.58 -2.71 1.59
N LEU A 25 10.19 -2.10 2.72
CA LEU A 25 9.13 -1.10 2.76
C LEU A 25 9.46 0.13 1.91
N LEU A 26 10.71 0.62 2.00
CA LEU A 26 11.16 1.75 1.21
C LEU A 26 11.18 1.43 -0.30
N THR A 27 11.62 0.22 -0.65
CA THR A 27 11.61 -0.25 -2.05
C THR A 27 10.19 -0.33 -2.59
N VAL A 28 9.26 -0.91 -1.84
CA VAL A 28 7.85 -1.02 -2.26
C VAL A 28 7.20 0.36 -2.37
N LEU A 29 7.49 1.27 -1.42
CA LEU A 29 7.03 2.65 -1.49
C LEU A 29 7.57 3.35 -2.75
N GLY A 30 8.84 3.16 -3.08
CA GLY A 30 9.45 3.69 -4.30
C GLY A 30 8.77 3.16 -5.58
N VAL A 31 8.50 1.85 -5.61
CA VAL A 31 7.78 1.21 -6.72
C VAL A 31 6.34 1.76 -6.81
N ALA A 32 5.65 1.95 -5.69
CA ALA A 32 4.30 2.49 -5.67
C ALA A 32 4.26 3.93 -6.21
N VAL A 33 5.18 4.79 -5.77
CA VAL A 33 5.29 6.17 -6.25
C VAL A 33 5.60 6.21 -7.75
N PHE A 34 6.55 5.41 -8.21
CA PHE A 34 6.88 5.29 -9.62
C PHE A 34 5.68 4.81 -10.43
N TYR A 35 4.96 3.82 -9.92
CA TYR A 35 3.76 3.28 -10.56
C TYR A 35 2.64 4.33 -10.67
N VAL A 36 2.37 5.08 -9.61
CA VAL A 36 1.40 6.19 -9.62
C VAL A 36 1.77 7.22 -10.67
N PHE A 37 3.05 7.60 -10.72
CA PHE A 37 3.54 8.58 -11.70
C PHE A 37 3.38 8.08 -13.13
N LEU A 38 3.75 6.84 -13.40
CA LEU A 38 3.62 6.22 -14.72
C LEU A 38 2.14 6.12 -15.15
N THR A 39 1.27 5.67 -14.26
CA THR A 39 -0.17 5.55 -14.51
C THR A 39 -0.80 6.93 -14.78
N ALA A 40 -0.42 7.95 -14.00
CA ALA A 40 -0.86 9.32 -14.21
C ALA A 40 -0.44 9.85 -15.59
N LEU A 41 0.78 9.55 -16.01
CA LEU A 41 1.32 9.98 -17.30
C LEU A 41 0.58 9.32 -18.47
N ILE A 42 0.29 8.03 -18.37
CA ILE A 42 -0.49 7.29 -19.36
C ILE A 42 -1.93 7.84 -19.41
N MET A 43 -2.56 8.04 -18.26
CA MET A 43 -3.94 8.52 -18.20
C MET A 43 -4.08 9.94 -18.75
N PHE A 44 -3.16 10.83 -18.39
CA PHE A 44 -3.16 12.22 -18.89
C PHE A 44 -3.02 12.31 -20.42
N ASN A 45 -2.28 11.36 -21.03
CA ASN A 45 -2.15 11.31 -22.48
C ASN A 45 -3.29 10.54 -23.17
N ALA A 46 -3.94 9.61 -22.49
CA ALA A 46 -5.01 8.77 -23.05
C ALA A 46 -6.39 9.44 -23.01
N GLU A 47 -6.59 10.36 -22.05
CA GLU A 47 -7.87 11.01 -21.84
C GLU A 47 -7.90 12.44 -22.38
N PRO A 48 -9.04 12.89 -22.95
CA PRO A 48 -9.20 14.29 -23.33
C PRO A 48 -9.27 15.17 -22.07
N HIS A 49 -8.81 16.40 -22.16
CA HIS A 49 -8.86 17.36 -21.06
C HIS A 49 -10.27 17.85 -20.76
N VAL A 50 -11.17 17.74 -21.75
CA VAL A 50 -12.59 18.08 -21.64
C VAL A 50 -13.39 16.91 -22.20
N ASN A 51 -14.43 16.51 -21.49
CA ASN A 51 -15.35 15.49 -21.96
C ASN A 51 -16.11 15.99 -23.22
N PRO A 52 -15.99 15.31 -24.36
CA PRO A 52 -16.63 15.77 -25.60
C PRO A 52 -18.16 15.70 -25.57
N GLU A 53 -18.77 14.94 -24.64
CA GLU A 53 -20.23 14.80 -24.53
C GLU A 53 -20.84 15.80 -23.56
N THR A 54 -20.19 16.09 -22.44
CA THR A 54 -20.73 16.96 -21.39
C THR A 54 -20.09 18.36 -21.35
N GLY A 55 -18.90 18.53 -21.95
CA GLY A 55 -18.12 19.77 -21.88
C GLY A 55 -17.45 19.99 -20.52
N GLU A 56 -17.55 19.04 -19.60
CA GLU A 56 -16.90 19.13 -18.28
C GLU A 56 -15.42 18.80 -18.37
N THR A 57 -14.62 19.45 -17.52
CA THR A 57 -13.19 19.14 -17.40
C THR A 57 -13.00 17.75 -16.79
N THR A 58 -12.26 16.89 -17.48
CA THR A 58 -11.88 15.57 -16.98
C THR A 58 -10.49 15.63 -16.34
N PHE A 59 -9.45 15.32 -17.10
CA PHE A 59 -8.06 15.43 -16.67
C PHE A 59 -7.44 16.74 -17.20
N GLY A 60 -7.86 17.89 -16.64
CA GLY A 60 -7.46 19.22 -17.12
C GLY A 60 -5.97 19.52 -16.90
N SER A 61 -5.34 18.87 -15.92
CA SER A 61 -3.93 18.99 -15.62
C SER A 61 -3.30 17.63 -15.33
N PHE A 62 -1.97 17.55 -15.45
CA PHE A 62 -1.24 16.36 -15.00
C PHE A 62 -1.45 16.07 -13.52
N PHE A 63 -1.67 17.11 -12.71
CA PHE A 63 -1.95 16.96 -11.28
C PHE A 63 -3.29 16.23 -11.03
N ASP A 64 -4.31 16.46 -11.86
CA ASP A 64 -5.57 15.73 -11.77
C ASP A 64 -5.38 14.24 -12.07
N ALA A 65 -4.56 13.91 -13.06
CA ALA A 65 -4.22 12.54 -13.37
C ALA A 65 -3.39 11.88 -12.24
N LEU A 66 -2.48 12.62 -11.62
CA LEU A 66 -1.68 12.16 -10.48
C LEU A 66 -2.56 11.92 -9.24
N TYR A 67 -3.47 12.84 -8.96
CA TYR A 67 -4.48 12.70 -7.92
C TYR A 67 -5.33 11.45 -8.16
N TRP A 68 -5.90 11.31 -9.37
CA TRP A 68 -6.71 10.15 -9.73
C TRP A 68 -5.93 8.83 -9.59
N ALA A 69 -4.69 8.76 -10.08
CA ALA A 69 -3.86 7.58 -9.97
C ALA A 69 -3.57 7.21 -8.51
N THR A 70 -3.36 8.22 -7.65
CA THR A 70 -3.11 8.02 -6.22
C THR A 70 -4.33 7.45 -5.52
N ILE A 71 -5.52 8.03 -5.70
CA ILE A 71 -6.75 7.55 -5.04
C ILE A 71 -7.21 6.20 -5.59
N THR A 72 -6.89 5.90 -6.85
CA THR A 72 -7.18 4.60 -7.47
C THR A 72 -6.24 3.53 -6.95
N LEU A 73 -4.93 3.79 -6.88
CA LEU A 73 -3.95 2.86 -6.32
C LEU A 73 -4.24 2.56 -4.85
N THR A 74 -4.55 3.57 -4.06
CA THR A 74 -4.86 3.42 -2.63
C THR A 74 -6.26 2.84 -2.36
N THR A 75 -6.99 2.51 -3.41
CA THR A 75 -8.37 1.95 -3.35
C THR A 75 -9.42 2.88 -2.71
N VAL A 76 -9.12 4.16 -2.55
CA VAL A 76 -10.08 5.17 -2.04
C VAL A 76 -11.17 5.44 -3.06
N GLY A 77 -10.79 5.77 -4.31
CA GLY A 77 -11.69 5.87 -5.46
C GLY A 77 -12.89 6.78 -5.25
N TYR A 78 -12.70 8.07 -5.00
CA TYR A 78 -13.82 9.01 -4.79
C TYR A 78 -14.79 9.09 -5.96
N GLY A 79 -14.34 8.79 -7.19
CA GLY A 79 -15.20 8.81 -8.38
C GLY A 79 -15.51 10.22 -8.92
N ASP A 80 -14.83 11.22 -8.44
CA ASP A 80 -14.91 12.61 -8.90
C ASP A 80 -14.21 12.81 -10.25
N LEU A 81 -13.14 12.06 -10.52
CA LEU A 81 -12.48 11.97 -11.81
C LEU A 81 -12.56 10.54 -12.32
N THR A 82 -13.09 10.36 -13.52
CA THR A 82 -13.23 9.05 -14.15
C THR A 82 -12.87 9.12 -15.63
N PRO A 83 -12.22 8.06 -16.17
CA PRO A 83 -11.91 8.01 -17.59
C PRO A 83 -13.16 7.90 -18.43
N VAL A 84 -13.26 8.71 -19.47
CA VAL A 84 -14.39 8.75 -20.42
C VAL A 84 -14.13 7.89 -21.65
N THR A 85 -12.86 7.72 -22.06
CA THR A 85 -12.48 6.94 -23.23
C THR A 85 -12.41 5.43 -22.96
N LYS A 86 -12.58 4.63 -24.01
CA LYS A 86 -12.40 3.17 -23.91
C LYS A 86 -10.96 2.79 -23.53
N ILE A 87 -9.99 3.54 -24.01
CA ILE A 87 -8.56 3.33 -23.72
C ILE A 87 -8.29 3.66 -22.26
N GLY A 88 -8.75 4.79 -21.75
CA GLY A 88 -8.60 5.17 -20.34
C GLY A 88 -9.28 4.17 -19.39
N ARG A 89 -10.45 3.65 -19.74
CA ARG A 89 -11.12 2.60 -18.97
C ARG A 89 -10.31 1.30 -18.96
N LEU A 90 -9.70 0.91 -20.07
CA LEU A 90 -8.82 -0.24 -20.12
C LEU A 90 -7.56 -0.04 -19.26
N VAL A 91 -6.95 1.14 -19.35
CA VAL A 91 -5.81 1.53 -18.51
C VAL A 91 -6.21 1.48 -17.03
N SER A 92 -7.40 1.98 -16.65
CA SER A 92 -7.92 1.90 -15.29
C SER A 92 -8.06 0.47 -14.78
N MET A 93 -8.63 -0.42 -15.58
CA MET A 93 -8.78 -1.83 -15.19
C MET A 93 -7.43 -2.50 -14.93
N LEU A 94 -6.49 -2.33 -15.84
CA LEU A 94 -5.13 -2.90 -15.70
C LEU A 94 -4.41 -2.28 -14.50
N SER A 95 -4.48 -0.96 -14.36
CA SER A 95 -3.86 -0.24 -13.25
C SER A 95 -4.42 -0.67 -11.90
N SER A 96 -5.72 -0.88 -11.78
CA SER A 96 -6.34 -1.34 -10.53
C SER A 96 -5.86 -2.74 -10.13
N LEU A 97 -5.72 -3.65 -11.07
CA LEU A 97 -5.21 -5.01 -10.81
C LEU A 97 -3.75 -4.98 -10.35
N PHE A 98 -2.89 -4.24 -11.04
CA PHE A 98 -1.48 -4.09 -10.65
C PHE A 98 -1.35 -3.32 -9.33
N GLY A 99 -2.17 -2.28 -9.13
CA GLY A 99 -2.18 -1.48 -7.91
C GLY A 99 -2.48 -2.32 -6.67
N MET A 100 -3.47 -3.22 -6.74
CA MET A 100 -3.75 -4.15 -5.64
C MET A 100 -2.53 -5.03 -5.32
N ALA A 101 -1.83 -5.55 -6.31
CA ALA A 101 -0.63 -6.36 -6.10
C ALA A 101 0.49 -5.57 -5.42
N VAL A 102 0.72 -4.32 -5.82
CA VAL A 102 1.74 -3.43 -5.23
C VAL A 102 1.47 -3.16 -3.76
N ILE A 103 0.21 -3.00 -3.35
CA ILE A 103 -0.18 -2.77 -1.94
C ILE A 103 -0.17 -4.07 -1.13
N ALA A 104 -0.56 -5.20 -1.74
CA ALA A 104 -0.63 -6.48 -1.03
C ALA A 104 0.75 -7.01 -0.61
N LEU A 105 1.78 -6.77 -1.42
CA LEU A 105 3.15 -7.25 -1.14
C LEU A 105 3.71 -6.77 0.21
N PRO A 106 3.74 -5.46 0.55
CA PRO A 106 4.27 -5.01 1.83
C PRO A 106 3.44 -5.51 3.01
N SER A 107 2.12 -5.59 2.87
CA SER A 107 1.25 -6.15 3.91
C SER A 107 1.59 -7.61 4.22
N GLY A 108 1.86 -8.42 3.20
CA GLY A 108 2.29 -9.80 3.34
C GLY A 108 3.63 -9.94 4.04
N VAL A 109 4.62 -9.14 3.64
CA VAL A 109 5.96 -9.15 4.26
C VAL A 109 5.90 -8.74 5.73
N ILE A 110 5.20 -7.65 6.06
CA ILE A 110 5.04 -7.19 7.45
C ILE A 110 4.39 -8.28 8.30
N THR A 111 3.31 -8.89 7.80
CA THR A 111 2.59 -9.94 8.53
C THR A 111 3.48 -11.15 8.78
N ALA A 112 4.20 -11.64 7.78
CA ALA A 112 5.11 -12.76 7.89
C ALA A 112 6.24 -12.49 8.91
N SER A 113 6.91 -11.34 8.80
CA SER A 113 7.98 -10.93 9.72
C SER A 113 7.47 -10.72 11.14
N TYR A 114 6.26 -10.21 11.32
CA TYR A 114 5.64 -10.06 12.63
C TYR A 114 5.38 -11.43 13.31
N LEU A 115 4.87 -12.40 12.56
CA LEU A 115 4.60 -13.74 13.08
C LEU A 115 5.91 -14.45 13.47
N VAL A 116 6.97 -14.31 12.69
CA VAL A 116 8.29 -14.87 13.01
C VAL A 116 8.84 -14.24 14.29
N GLU A 117 8.76 -12.92 14.41
CA GLU A 117 9.27 -12.22 15.60
C GLU A 117 8.48 -12.58 16.86
N LEU A 118 7.16 -12.75 16.77
CA LEU A 118 6.35 -13.23 17.90
C LEU A 118 6.75 -14.64 18.33
N ARG A 119 7.06 -15.53 17.38
CA ARG A 119 7.53 -16.90 17.69
C ARG A 119 8.86 -16.86 18.43
N ASN A 120 9.82 -16.08 17.94
CA ASN A 120 11.14 -15.96 18.57
C ASN A 120 11.04 -15.43 20.02
N VAL A 121 10.18 -14.43 20.26
CA VAL A 121 9.94 -13.89 21.61
C VAL A 121 9.32 -14.95 22.54
N LYS A 122 8.45 -15.80 21.99
CA LYS A 122 7.84 -16.88 22.79
C LYS A 122 8.84 -17.96 23.14
N GLU A 123 9.65 -18.43 22.19
CA GLU A 123 10.70 -19.42 22.41
C GLU A 123 11.74 -18.93 23.44
N GLN A 124 12.18 -17.67 23.37
CA GLN A 124 13.08 -17.10 24.36
C GLN A 124 12.49 -17.08 25.78
N LYS A 125 11.19 -16.83 25.93
CA LYS A 125 10.55 -16.88 27.24
C LYS A 125 10.47 -18.29 27.81
N GLU A 126 10.20 -19.28 26.97
CA GLU A 126 10.16 -20.68 27.37
C GLU A 126 11.54 -21.18 27.84
N ASP A 127 12.61 -20.80 27.11
CA ASP A 127 14.00 -21.13 27.47
C ASP A 127 14.44 -20.45 28.79
N ASP A 128 14.04 -19.20 29.00
CA ASP A 128 14.36 -18.46 30.23
C ASP A 128 13.62 -19.04 31.45
N ASP A 129 12.38 -19.48 31.30
CA ASP A 129 11.60 -20.11 32.35
C ASP A 129 12.17 -21.50 32.72
N GLU A 130 12.61 -22.29 31.72
CA GLU A 130 13.23 -23.61 31.95
C GLU A 130 14.58 -23.50 32.66
N ASN A 131 15.38 -22.49 32.36
CA ASN A 131 16.65 -22.22 33.03
C ASN A 131 16.52 -21.69 34.48
N GLN A 132 15.38 -21.14 34.86
CA GLN A 132 15.10 -20.66 36.22
C GLN A 132 14.64 -21.79 37.14
N ASP A 133 14.02 -22.85 36.59
CA ASP A 133 13.52 -24.00 37.35
C ASP A 133 14.57 -25.13 37.52
N SER A 134 15.75 -25.02 36.93
CA SER A 134 16.85 -25.95 37.06
C SER A 134 17.95 -25.40 37.97
#